data_9184aa150bbe1ef7886db70a53eb82ec
#
_entry.id   9184aa150bbe1ef7886db70a53eb82ec
#
_cell.length_a   1.000
_cell.length_b   1.000
_cell.length_c   1.000
_cell.angle_alpha   90.00
_cell.angle_beta   90.00
_cell.angle_gamma   90.00
#
_symmetry.space_group_name_H-M   'P 1'
#
loop_
_entity.id
_entity.type
_entity.pdbx_description
1 polymer ?
#
loop_
_entity_poly.entity_id
_entity_poly.type
_entity_poly.pdbx_seq_one_letter_code
_entity_poly.pdbx_strand_id
1 'polypeptide(L)'
;MKRLISLLLALLMLAGLAACGTQTPAQSPAPTEAPAVSGAPAETETPAETEAPALSGVADASQMTTVEEVAEEGMTPVNAESLLDGDYPVEVKSSSSMFRIEKAMLHVEGGAMALTLTMGGKSYLYVYPGAATEAAAAGESALVPFVEDAEGAYTFTVPVEALDDPFPCAAYSKNKELWYDRSLLVRADSLPVSAFREGFFTTAETLGLADGRYMVAVTLAGGSGRASVQSPTVLNVRDGVCTAIIGWSSTHYDYMKVDGVQYLPIPNEDNAAFEIPVLFFDRPMPVIADTTAMSEPHEIAYTLLFDSGSIEAAP
;
A
#
# COMPACT_ATOMS: atom_id res chain seq x y z
N MET A 1 -3.05 -38.02 31.81
CA MET A 1 -2.08 -39.01 31.31
C MET A 1 -1.15 -38.21 30.39
N LYS A 2 -0.08 -37.54 30.90
CA LYS A 2 1.32 -37.99 31.04
C LYS A 2 1.88 -38.59 29.75
N ARG A 3 2.81 -37.82 29.13
CA ARG A 3 4.20 -38.09 28.71
C ARG A 3 4.59 -37.05 27.64
N LEU A 4 5.45 -36.03 27.80
CA LEU A 4 6.88 -35.96 28.13
C LEU A 4 7.78 -36.96 27.38
N ILE A 5 8.64 -36.44 26.52
CA ILE A 5 9.97 -36.93 26.11
C ILE A 5 10.54 -35.78 25.26
N SER A 6 11.45 -34.98 25.69
CA SER A 6 12.90 -35.08 25.97
C SER A 6 13.79 -34.83 24.76
N LEU A 7 14.51 -33.72 24.88
CA LEU A 7 15.87 -33.32 24.50
C LEU A 7 16.75 -34.37 23.79
N LEU A 8 17.50 -33.92 22.76
CA LEU A 8 18.93 -34.31 22.67
C LEU A 8 19.77 -33.19 21.99
N LEU A 9 20.69 -32.69 22.79
CA LEU A 9 21.80 -31.83 22.50
C LEU A 9 22.94 -32.67 21.90
N ALA A 10 23.61 -32.22 20.84
CA ALA A 10 24.94 -32.71 20.51
C ALA A 10 25.82 -31.56 19.95
N LEU A 11 26.69 -31.13 20.82
CA LEU A 11 27.86 -30.29 20.67
C LEU A 11 28.99 -31.13 20.05
N LEU A 12 29.65 -30.67 18.97
CA LEU A 12 31.01 -31.14 18.65
C LEU A 12 31.89 -29.97 18.20
N MET A 13 32.75 -29.55 19.06
CA MET A 13 33.97 -28.80 18.81
C MET A 13 35.04 -29.77 18.28
N LEU A 14 35.87 -29.36 17.33
CA LEU A 14 37.29 -29.73 17.30
C LEU A 14 38.11 -28.68 16.54
N ALA A 15 39.15 -28.25 17.25
CA ALA A 15 40.19 -27.33 16.85
C ALA A 15 41.35 -28.10 16.18
N GLY A 16 42.22 -27.37 15.44
CA GLY A 16 43.53 -27.80 14.96
C GLY A 16 44.17 -26.75 14.06
N LEU A 17 44.95 -25.86 14.58
CA LEU A 17 46.42 -25.77 14.71
C LEU A 17 47.19 -25.60 13.37
N ALA A 18 47.59 -24.38 13.16
CA ALA A 18 48.91 -23.76 12.98
C ALA A 18 50.02 -24.49 12.17
N ALA A 19 50.59 -23.78 11.19
CA ALA A 19 52.04 -23.84 10.92
C ALA A 19 52.55 -22.51 10.33
N CYS A 20 53.51 -21.93 11.05
CA CYS A 20 54.37 -20.82 10.68
C CYS A 20 55.38 -21.23 9.58
N GLY A 21 55.78 -20.24 8.77
CA GLY A 21 56.97 -20.33 7.92
C GLY A 21 57.47 -18.94 7.56
N THR A 22 58.35 -18.41 8.39
CA THR A 22 59.23 -17.24 8.19
C THR A 22 60.31 -17.54 7.17
N GLN A 23 60.65 -16.57 6.29
CA GLN A 23 62.04 -16.11 6.06
C GLN A 23 62.09 -14.94 5.04
N THR A 24 62.72 -13.87 5.47
CA THR A 24 63.34 -12.70 4.81
C THR A 24 64.84 -12.96 4.72
N PRO A 25 65.70 -12.15 4.09
CA PRO A 25 65.70 -11.23 2.96
C PRO A 25 66.93 -11.47 2.01
N ALA A 26 67.01 -10.75 0.86
CA ALA A 26 68.27 -10.19 0.38
C ALA A 26 68.16 -9.49 -0.98
N GLN A 27 68.46 -8.23 -0.95
CA GLN A 27 69.45 -7.41 -1.64
C GLN A 27 69.20 -7.00 -3.09
N SER A 28 69.15 -5.67 -3.21
CA SER A 28 69.36 -4.82 -4.41
C SER A 28 70.76 -4.99 -4.97
N PRO A 29 71.02 -4.72 -6.28
CA PRO A 29 71.67 -3.49 -6.64
C PRO A 29 71.05 -2.73 -7.83
N ALA A 30 71.20 -1.38 -7.81
CA ALA A 30 71.14 -0.48 -8.93
C ALA A 30 72.58 -0.18 -9.44
N PRO A 31 72.82 0.70 -10.41
CA PRO A 31 72.05 1.17 -11.59
C PRO A 31 72.89 1.03 -12.90
N THR A 32 72.27 1.20 -14.07
CA THR A 32 73.03 1.58 -15.29
C THR A 32 72.14 2.45 -16.19
N GLU A 33 72.79 3.49 -16.71
CA GLU A 33 72.33 4.62 -17.47
C GLU A 33 71.60 4.35 -18.79
N ALA A 34 70.85 5.37 -19.17
CA ALA A 34 70.04 5.61 -20.38
C ALA A 34 70.81 5.52 -21.72
N PRO A 35 70.05 5.44 -22.84
CA PRO A 35 69.94 6.63 -23.64
C PRO A 35 68.53 7.00 -24.07
N ALA A 36 68.29 8.31 -24.18
CA ALA A 36 67.12 8.96 -24.65
C ALA A 36 66.79 8.67 -26.10
N VAL A 37 65.54 8.38 -26.40
CA VAL A 37 64.95 8.60 -27.73
C VAL A 37 63.59 9.28 -27.55
N SER A 38 63.54 10.45 -28.15
CA SER A 38 62.37 11.31 -28.33
C SER A 38 61.25 10.56 -29.06
N GLY A 39 60.05 10.53 -28.43
CA GLY A 39 58.83 10.11 -29.07
C GLY A 39 57.69 10.87 -28.43
N ALA A 40 56.95 11.62 -29.22
CA ALA A 40 55.81 12.46 -28.85
C ALA A 40 54.77 11.71 -28.03
N PRO A 41 53.99 12.37 -27.13
CA PRO A 41 52.93 11.74 -26.38
C PRO A 41 51.83 11.32 -27.35
N ALA A 42 51.56 10.01 -27.40
CA ALA A 42 50.28 9.54 -27.90
C ALA A 42 49.18 10.04 -26.99
N GLU A 43 48.28 10.80 -27.55
CA GLU A 43 47.02 11.17 -26.90
C GLU A 43 46.32 9.85 -26.54
N THR A 44 46.19 9.60 -25.24
CA THR A 44 45.31 8.57 -24.73
C THR A 44 43.89 9.08 -24.95
N GLU A 45 43.25 8.56 -26.01
CA GLU A 45 41.82 8.75 -26.16
C GLU A 45 41.16 8.15 -24.92
N THR A 46 40.61 9.04 -24.08
CA THR A 46 39.65 8.70 -23.03
C THR A 46 38.48 7.99 -23.74
N PRO A 47 38.07 6.80 -23.32
CA PRO A 47 36.86 6.19 -23.88
C PRO A 47 35.72 7.19 -23.71
N ALA A 48 35.09 7.54 -24.81
CA ALA A 48 33.88 8.34 -24.79
C ALA A 48 32.87 7.64 -23.85
N GLU A 49 32.61 8.24 -22.73
CA GLU A 49 31.50 7.90 -21.86
C GLU A 49 30.25 8.01 -22.77
N THR A 50 29.66 6.87 -23.11
CA THR A 50 28.39 6.83 -23.85
C THR A 50 27.37 7.45 -22.90
N GLU A 51 27.08 8.73 -23.08
CA GLU A 51 25.98 9.38 -22.39
C GLU A 51 24.74 8.53 -22.64
N ALA A 52 24.18 7.96 -21.55
CA ALA A 52 22.86 7.38 -21.57
C ALA A 52 21.88 8.43 -22.10
N PRO A 53 20.90 8.07 -22.95
CA PRO A 53 19.97 9.04 -23.50
C PRO A 53 19.34 9.84 -22.36
N ALA A 54 19.51 11.17 -22.42
CA ALA A 54 18.99 12.05 -21.38
C ALA A 54 17.46 11.89 -21.30
N LEU A 55 16.95 11.30 -20.22
CA LEU A 55 15.53 11.12 -19.91
C LEU A 55 14.89 12.48 -19.55
N SER A 56 15.16 13.52 -20.32
CA SER A 56 14.87 14.93 -20.01
C SER A 56 13.54 15.46 -20.58
N GLY A 57 12.86 14.67 -21.42
CA GLY A 57 11.60 15.08 -22.03
C GLY A 57 10.43 15.02 -21.04
N VAL A 58 9.66 16.11 -20.91
CA VAL A 58 8.42 16.17 -20.11
C VAL A 58 7.24 16.39 -21.06
N ALA A 59 6.16 15.67 -20.84
CA ALA A 59 4.93 15.83 -21.62
C ALA A 59 4.27 17.17 -21.33
N ASP A 60 3.78 17.84 -22.38
CA ASP A 60 2.97 19.05 -22.21
C ASP A 60 1.62 18.72 -21.54
N ALA A 61 1.03 19.69 -20.84
CA ALA A 61 -0.28 19.53 -20.20
C ALA A 61 -1.38 19.06 -21.19
N SER A 62 -1.28 19.45 -22.46
CA SER A 62 -2.20 19.00 -23.53
C SER A 62 -2.04 17.51 -23.92
N GLN A 63 -0.92 16.89 -23.57
CA GLN A 63 -0.60 15.50 -23.82
C GLN A 63 -0.92 14.62 -22.60
N MET A 64 -1.17 15.23 -21.43
CA MET A 64 -1.62 14.54 -20.25
C MET A 64 -3.11 14.26 -20.36
N THR A 65 -3.50 13.01 -20.12
CA THR A 65 -4.92 12.67 -19.96
C THR A 65 -5.47 13.43 -18.77
N THR A 66 -6.78 13.69 -18.77
CA THR A 66 -7.46 14.33 -17.64
C THR A 66 -7.02 13.68 -16.34
N VAL A 67 -6.48 14.49 -15.45
CA VAL A 67 -6.09 14.04 -14.10
C VAL A 67 -7.37 13.86 -13.31
N GLU A 68 -7.67 12.61 -12.93
CA GLU A 68 -8.76 12.33 -12.01
C GLU A 68 -8.34 12.74 -10.60
N GLU A 69 -9.26 13.34 -9.85
CA GLU A 69 -9.05 13.60 -8.43
C GLU A 69 -8.96 12.27 -7.70
N VAL A 70 -7.85 12.02 -7.01
CA VAL A 70 -7.65 10.77 -6.26
C VAL A 70 -8.02 10.91 -4.79
N ALA A 71 -7.99 12.14 -4.26
CA ALA A 71 -8.42 12.43 -2.88
C ALA A 71 -9.94 12.39 -2.77
N GLU A 72 -10.43 11.96 -1.60
CA GLU A 72 -11.84 12.00 -1.24
C GLU A 72 -12.02 12.87 0.03
N GLU A 73 -13.15 13.53 0.12
CA GLU A 73 -13.47 14.36 1.29
C GLU A 73 -13.50 13.49 2.57
N GLY A 74 -12.87 13.98 3.62
CA GLY A 74 -12.83 13.31 4.93
C GLY A 74 -11.68 12.31 5.10
N MET A 75 -10.81 12.13 4.10
CA MET A 75 -9.59 11.35 4.28
C MET A 75 -8.64 12.01 5.28
N THR A 76 -8.02 11.20 6.11
CA THR A 76 -7.02 11.63 7.11
C THR A 76 -5.77 10.81 6.91
N PRO A 77 -4.61 11.45 6.70
CA PRO A 77 -3.35 10.75 6.49
C PRO A 77 -3.01 9.74 7.59
N VAL A 78 -2.55 8.56 7.21
CA VAL A 78 -2.12 7.49 8.10
C VAL A 78 -0.65 7.21 7.89
N ASN A 79 0.17 7.53 8.89
CA ASN A 79 1.61 7.33 8.86
C ASN A 79 2.02 5.92 9.32
N ALA A 80 3.22 5.49 8.97
CA ALA A 80 3.79 4.19 9.35
C ALA A 80 3.75 3.91 10.85
N GLU A 81 3.84 4.95 11.69
CA GLU A 81 3.78 4.83 13.14
C GLU A 81 2.44 4.27 13.66
N SER A 82 1.38 4.37 12.86
CA SER A 82 0.06 3.82 13.16
C SER A 82 -0.08 2.35 12.74
N LEU A 83 0.89 1.81 12.02
CA LEU A 83 0.84 0.48 11.44
C LEU A 83 1.81 -0.48 12.13
N LEU A 84 1.50 -1.76 12.09
CA LEU A 84 2.41 -2.83 12.44
C LEU A 84 3.34 -3.12 11.26
N ASP A 85 4.57 -3.57 11.56
CA ASP A 85 5.49 -4.02 10.52
C ASP A 85 4.91 -5.26 9.80
N GLY A 86 5.00 -5.28 8.48
CA GLY A 86 4.44 -6.35 7.66
C GLY A 86 4.27 -5.98 6.19
N ASP A 87 3.81 -6.95 5.41
CA ASP A 87 3.49 -6.80 4.00
C ASP A 87 1.97 -6.91 3.82
N TYR A 88 1.36 -5.87 3.25
CA TYR A 88 -0.09 -5.75 3.13
C TYR A 88 -0.50 -5.50 1.68
N PRO A 89 -1.38 -6.32 1.09
CA PRO A 89 -2.02 -5.95 -0.15
C PRO A 89 -2.89 -4.70 0.09
N VAL A 90 -2.78 -3.73 -0.83
CA VAL A 90 -3.49 -2.45 -0.71
C VAL A 90 -4.11 -2.03 -2.04
N GLU A 91 -5.13 -1.20 -1.96
CA GLU A 91 -5.69 -0.51 -3.11
C GLU A 91 -4.98 0.82 -3.33
N VAL A 92 -4.66 1.10 -4.61
CA VAL A 92 -4.02 2.35 -5.02
C VAL A 92 -4.87 3.00 -6.11
N LYS A 93 -5.29 4.24 -5.87
CA LYS A 93 -5.89 5.08 -6.92
C LYS A 93 -4.80 5.81 -7.68
N SER A 94 -4.96 5.90 -8.99
CA SER A 94 -4.10 6.67 -9.88
C SER A 94 -4.90 7.76 -10.57
N SER A 95 -4.35 8.96 -10.66
CA SER A 95 -4.96 10.08 -11.40
C SER A 95 -5.09 9.85 -12.90
N SER A 96 -4.63 8.72 -13.41
CA SER A 96 -4.68 8.42 -14.84
C SER A 96 -4.91 6.92 -15.09
N SER A 97 -5.97 6.60 -15.82
CA SER A 97 -6.27 5.25 -16.28
C SER A 97 -5.19 4.64 -17.19
N MET A 98 -4.30 5.48 -17.75
CA MET A 98 -3.16 5.01 -18.55
C MET A 98 -2.02 4.47 -17.68
N PHE A 99 -1.95 4.87 -16.40
CA PHE A 99 -1.04 4.31 -15.41
C PHE A 99 -1.79 3.24 -14.61
N ARG A 100 -2.05 2.11 -15.28
CA ARG A 100 -2.87 1.03 -14.72
C ARG A 100 -2.07 0.18 -13.75
N ILE A 101 -2.45 0.23 -12.49
CA ILE A 101 -1.94 -0.61 -11.42
C ILE A 101 -2.90 -1.80 -11.28
N GLU A 102 -2.39 -3.03 -11.34
CA GLU A 102 -3.20 -4.25 -11.17
C GLU A 102 -3.17 -4.77 -9.74
N LYS A 103 -2.02 -4.65 -9.10
CA LYS A 103 -1.81 -5.05 -7.70
C LYS A 103 -0.86 -4.07 -7.05
N ALA A 104 -1.01 -3.90 -5.75
CA ALA A 104 -0.05 -3.16 -4.96
C ALA A 104 0.19 -3.86 -3.62
N MET A 105 1.44 -3.79 -3.14
CA MET A 105 1.87 -4.32 -1.86
C MET A 105 2.54 -3.23 -1.07
N LEU A 106 2.00 -2.92 0.10
CA LEU A 106 2.60 -2.00 1.06
C LEU A 106 3.53 -2.79 1.98
N HIS A 107 4.78 -2.36 2.06
CA HIS A 107 5.78 -2.88 2.98
C HIS A 107 5.96 -1.88 4.10
N VAL A 108 5.73 -2.29 5.35
CA VAL A 108 5.92 -1.47 6.56
C VAL A 108 7.04 -2.09 7.36
N GLU A 109 8.12 -1.35 7.58
CA GLU A 109 9.26 -1.82 8.37
C GLU A 109 9.92 -0.66 9.10
N GLY A 110 10.06 -0.80 10.43
CA GLY A 110 10.83 0.14 11.25
C GLY A 110 10.34 1.59 11.20
N GLY A 111 9.04 1.83 10.97
CA GLY A 111 8.46 3.17 10.87
C GLY A 111 8.60 3.82 9.49
N ALA A 112 8.98 3.06 8.46
CA ALA A 112 8.99 3.48 7.07
C ALA A 112 8.00 2.65 6.24
N MET A 113 7.54 3.23 5.14
CA MET A 113 6.66 2.54 4.18
C MET A 113 7.24 2.59 2.77
N ALA A 114 7.14 1.48 2.06
CA ALA A 114 7.43 1.37 0.64
C ALA A 114 6.27 0.66 -0.06
N LEU A 115 5.98 1.07 -1.29
CA LEU A 115 4.87 0.56 -2.09
C LEU A 115 5.41 -0.10 -3.34
N THR A 116 5.18 -1.40 -3.50
CA THR A 116 5.45 -2.12 -4.73
C THR A 116 4.19 -2.14 -5.60
N LEU A 117 4.26 -1.48 -6.75
CA LEU A 117 3.21 -1.42 -7.75
C LEU A 117 3.44 -2.50 -8.81
N THR A 118 2.48 -3.35 -9.08
CA THR A 118 2.48 -4.28 -10.23
C THR A 118 1.63 -3.69 -11.35
N MET A 119 2.26 -3.45 -12.49
CA MET A 119 1.64 -2.74 -13.60
C MET A 119 0.83 -3.65 -14.52
N GLY A 120 -0.31 -3.19 -14.99
CA GLY A 120 -1.13 -3.88 -15.99
C GLY A 120 -0.59 -3.78 -17.43
N GLY A 121 0.66 -3.34 -17.60
CA GLY A 121 1.31 -3.23 -18.91
C GLY A 121 2.79 -2.91 -18.79
N LYS A 122 3.51 -2.94 -19.93
CA LYS A 122 4.95 -2.72 -20.02
C LYS A 122 5.32 -1.40 -20.72
N SER A 123 4.50 -0.37 -20.51
CA SER A 123 4.65 0.91 -21.22
C SER A 123 5.55 1.92 -20.52
N TYR A 124 5.91 1.68 -19.26
CA TYR A 124 6.77 2.58 -18.48
C TYR A 124 8.10 1.90 -18.15
N LEU A 125 9.20 2.65 -18.25
CA LEU A 125 10.55 2.14 -17.95
C LEU A 125 11.04 2.60 -16.58
N TYR A 126 10.59 3.77 -16.15
CA TYR A 126 10.98 4.37 -14.88
C TYR A 126 9.77 5.05 -14.23
N VAL A 127 9.80 5.12 -12.91
CA VAL A 127 8.99 6.05 -12.11
C VAL A 127 9.90 6.90 -11.24
N TYR A 128 9.35 8.03 -10.76
CA TYR A 128 10.04 8.92 -9.85
C TYR A 128 9.04 9.42 -8.80
N PRO A 129 9.34 9.30 -7.50
CA PRO A 129 8.47 9.79 -6.44
C PRO A 129 8.55 11.32 -6.34
N GLY A 130 7.88 12.00 -7.26
CA GLY A 130 7.91 13.45 -7.43
C GLY A 130 7.31 13.86 -8.76
N ALA A 131 7.47 15.14 -9.12
CA ALA A 131 6.97 15.71 -10.36
C ALA A 131 7.80 15.30 -11.59
N ALA A 132 7.18 15.29 -12.77
CA ALA A 132 7.84 14.97 -14.05
C ALA A 132 9.04 15.92 -14.37
N THR A 133 8.94 17.19 -13.99
CA THR A 133 10.02 18.17 -14.16
C THR A 133 11.21 17.88 -13.25
N GLU A 134 10.96 17.37 -12.06
CA GLU A 134 12.00 16.95 -11.12
C GLU A 134 12.66 15.65 -11.61
N ALA A 135 11.87 14.70 -12.08
CA ALA A 135 12.36 13.45 -12.68
C ALA A 135 13.28 13.72 -13.88
N ALA A 136 12.89 14.64 -14.76
CA ALA A 136 13.67 15.01 -15.94
C ALA A 136 15.01 15.71 -15.60
N ALA A 137 15.10 16.33 -14.44
CA ALA A 137 16.31 16.97 -13.93
C ALA A 137 17.14 16.06 -13.00
N ALA A 138 16.57 14.94 -12.56
CA ALA A 138 17.21 14.03 -11.64
C ALA A 138 18.31 13.20 -12.33
N GLY A 139 19.34 12.82 -11.57
CA GLY A 139 20.31 11.82 -12.02
C GLY A 139 19.70 10.43 -12.07
N GLU A 140 20.25 9.55 -12.91
CA GLU A 140 19.74 8.19 -13.12
C GLU A 140 19.59 7.38 -11.81
N SER A 141 20.47 7.61 -10.84
CA SER A 141 20.42 6.94 -9.52
C SER A 141 19.20 7.29 -8.66
N ALA A 142 18.50 8.39 -8.98
CA ALA A 142 17.27 8.79 -8.29
C ALA A 142 16.01 8.22 -8.95
N LEU A 143 16.15 7.66 -10.15
CA LEU A 143 15.04 7.05 -10.88
C LEU A 143 14.81 5.61 -10.42
N VAL A 144 13.55 5.22 -10.35
CA VAL A 144 13.16 3.84 -10.02
C VAL A 144 12.90 3.08 -11.32
N PRO A 145 13.82 2.19 -11.77
CA PRO A 145 13.61 1.35 -12.94
C PRO A 145 12.56 0.27 -12.64
N PHE A 146 11.93 -0.26 -13.69
CA PHE A 146 11.09 -1.43 -13.54
C PHE A 146 11.91 -2.67 -13.16
N VAL A 147 11.28 -3.56 -12.41
CA VAL A 147 11.75 -4.93 -12.16
C VAL A 147 10.67 -5.87 -12.69
N GLU A 148 11.04 -6.89 -13.45
CA GLU A 148 10.09 -7.93 -13.84
C GLU A 148 9.89 -8.91 -12.67
N ASP A 149 8.63 -9.17 -12.32
CA ASP A 149 8.28 -10.22 -11.35
C ASP A 149 8.33 -11.62 -11.98
N ALA A 150 7.99 -12.64 -11.20
CA ALA A 150 8.01 -14.03 -11.66
C ALA A 150 7.02 -14.32 -12.80
N GLU A 151 5.94 -13.55 -12.90
CA GLU A 151 4.94 -13.60 -13.95
C GLU A 151 5.32 -12.73 -15.16
N GLY A 152 6.44 -12.01 -15.07
CA GLY A 152 6.95 -11.11 -16.10
C GLY A 152 6.21 -9.76 -16.15
N ALA A 153 5.44 -9.38 -15.15
CA ALA A 153 4.87 -8.05 -15.04
C ALA A 153 5.93 -7.02 -14.59
N TYR A 154 5.79 -5.77 -15.02
CA TYR A 154 6.65 -4.70 -14.56
C TYR A 154 6.21 -4.24 -13.18
N THR A 155 7.16 -4.16 -12.25
CA THR A 155 6.94 -3.66 -10.90
C THR A 155 7.84 -2.46 -10.60
N PHE A 156 7.35 -1.57 -9.74
CA PHE A 156 8.09 -0.42 -9.23
C PHE A 156 7.91 -0.34 -7.73
N THR A 157 8.99 -0.12 -6.98
CA THR A 157 8.91 0.09 -5.53
C THR A 157 9.28 1.55 -5.23
N VAL A 158 8.33 2.29 -4.66
CA VAL A 158 8.48 3.70 -4.31
C VAL A 158 8.26 3.92 -2.81
N PRO A 159 8.91 4.90 -2.19
CA PRO A 159 8.61 5.28 -0.81
C PRO A 159 7.22 5.91 -0.72
N VAL A 160 6.55 5.73 0.43
CA VAL A 160 5.27 6.34 0.77
C VAL A 160 5.39 6.97 2.15
N GLU A 161 4.99 8.24 2.30
CA GLU A 161 5.05 8.94 3.58
C GLU A 161 3.79 8.71 4.42
N ALA A 162 2.62 8.72 3.77
CA ALA A 162 1.34 8.46 4.41
C ALA A 162 0.36 7.77 3.45
N LEU A 163 -0.56 6.96 4.02
CA LEU A 163 -1.75 6.49 3.32
C LEU A 163 -2.83 7.56 3.41
N ASP A 164 -3.84 7.51 2.56
CA ASP A 164 -4.92 8.49 2.44
C ASP A 164 -4.42 9.94 2.22
N ASP A 165 -3.20 10.09 1.71
CA ASP A 165 -2.58 11.36 1.33
C ASP A 165 -2.05 11.24 -0.11
N PRO A 166 -2.57 12.01 -1.07
CA PRO A 166 -2.12 11.94 -2.45
C PRO A 166 -0.67 12.39 -2.60
N PHE A 167 0.13 11.62 -3.31
CA PHE A 167 1.51 11.98 -3.58
C PHE A 167 1.85 11.93 -5.07
N PRO A 168 2.78 12.80 -5.55
CA PRO A 168 3.21 12.82 -6.94
C PRO A 168 4.07 11.58 -7.25
N CYS A 169 3.86 11.01 -8.44
CA CYS A 169 4.67 9.92 -8.95
C CYS A 169 4.78 10.05 -10.47
N ALA A 170 5.88 10.63 -10.96
CA ALA A 170 6.11 10.75 -12.39
C ALA A 170 6.45 9.39 -13.02
N ALA A 171 6.00 9.17 -14.26
CA ALA A 171 6.24 7.93 -15.01
C ALA A 171 6.81 8.21 -16.40
N TYR A 172 7.94 7.56 -16.74
CA TYR A 172 8.57 7.69 -18.06
C TYR A 172 8.04 6.67 -19.05
N SER A 173 7.40 7.17 -20.11
CA SER A 173 6.82 6.34 -21.15
C SER A 173 7.87 5.84 -22.12
N LYS A 174 7.98 4.51 -22.27
CA LYS A 174 8.84 3.84 -23.26
C LYS A 174 8.56 4.29 -24.71
N ASN A 175 7.30 4.45 -25.06
CA ASN A 175 6.89 4.70 -26.45
C ASN A 175 6.92 6.18 -26.82
N LYS A 176 6.79 7.07 -25.86
CA LYS A 176 6.77 8.52 -26.06
C LYS A 176 8.07 9.19 -25.69
N GLU A 177 8.92 8.50 -24.94
CA GLU A 177 10.18 9.00 -24.42
C GLU A 177 10.02 10.32 -23.64
N LEU A 178 8.92 10.40 -22.86
CA LEU A 178 8.52 11.56 -22.08
C LEU A 178 8.10 11.15 -20.67
N TRP A 179 8.36 12.01 -19.70
CA TRP A 179 7.81 11.93 -18.35
C TRP A 179 6.37 12.47 -18.31
N TYR A 180 5.54 11.79 -17.58
CA TYR A 180 4.14 12.15 -17.31
C TYR A 180 3.91 12.28 -15.83
N ASP A 181 3.30 13.39 -15.40
CA ASP A 181 2.84 13.54 -14.02
C ASP A 181 1.69 12.57 -13.72
N ARG A 182 1.76 11.98 -12.53
CA ARG A 182 0.73 11.16 -11.93
C ARG A 182 0.59 11.55 -10.47
N SER A 183 -0.61 11.43 -9.94
CA SER A 183 -0.88 11.44 -8.52
C SER A 183 -1.38 10.07 -8.11
N LEU A 184 -0.82 9.53 -7.05
CA LEU A 184 -1.22 8.24 -6.48
C LEU A 184 -1.78 8.46 -5.09
N LEU A 185 -2.72 7.61 -4.70
CA LEU A 185 -3.27 7.56 -3.36
C LEU A 185 -3.33 6.10 -2.92
N VAL A 186 -2.67 5.78 -1.82
CA VAL A 186 -2.77 4.46 -1.17
C VAL A 186 -3.90 4.51 -0.16
N ARG A 187 -4.88 3.63 -0.28
CA ARG A 187 -6.07 3.63 0.57
C ARG A 187 -5.81 2.90 1.89
N ALA A 188 -5.91 3.63 3.00
CA ALA A 188 -5.77 3.03 4.34
C ALA A 188 -6.93 2.08 4.67
N ASP A 189 -8.14 2.34 4.16
CA ASP A 189 -9.33 1.51 4.38
C ASP A 189 -9.28 0.17 3.62
N SER A 190 -8.32 -0.03 2.72
CA SER A 190 -8.06 -1.33 2.09
C SER A 190 -7.21 -2.28 2.95
N LEU A 191 -6.61 -1.77 4.02
CA LEU A 191 -5.85 -2.57 4.96
C LEU A 191 -6.77 -3.35 5.91
N PRO A 192 -6.39 -4.59 6.32
CA PRO A 192 -7.10 -5.27 7.38
C PRO A 192 -6.93 -4.51 8.71
N VAL A 193 -7.94 -4.55 9.57
CA VAL A 193 -7.90 -3.88 10.89
C VAL A 193 -6.68 -4.31 11.71
N SER A 194 -6.26 -5.56 11.56
CA SER A 194 -5.08 -6.13 12.20
C SER A 194 -3.73 -5.54 11.77
N ALA A 195 -3.71 -4.73 10.70
CA ALA A 195 -2.51 -4.01 10.28
C ALA A 195 -2.22 -2.77 11.14
N PHE A 196 -3.22 -2.29 11.88
CA PHE A 196 -3.11 -1.08 12.67
C PHE A 196 -2.70 -1.38 14.11
N ARG A 197 -1.95 -0.48 14.72
CA ARG A 197 -1.56 -0.59 16.12
C ARG A 197 -2.76 -0.41 17.04
N GLU A 198 -2.68 -1.03 18.20
CA GLU A 198 -3.66 -0.86 19.27
C GLU A 198 -3.85 0.65 19.59
N GLY A 199 -5.09 1.06 19.77
CA GLY A 199 -5.45 2.46 20.05
C GLY A 199 -5.57 3.36 18.82
N PHE A 200 -5.30 2.86 17.60
CA PHE A 200 -5.55 3.65 16.38
C PHE A 200 -7.03 3.88 16.13
N PHE A 201 -7.86 2.90 16.41
CA PHE A 201 -9.31 3.00 16.22
C PHE A 201 -10.04 3.34 17.52
N THR A 202 -11.08 4.16 17.40
CA THR A 202 -12.09 4.34 18.44
C THR A 202 -13.00 3.11 18.45
N THR A 203 -13.00 2.34 19.54
CA THR A 203 -13.78 1.11 19.69
C THR A 203 -14.80 1.22 20.83
N ALA A 204 -15.71 0.25 20.96
CA ALA A 204 -16.63 0.19 22.10
C ALA A 204 -15.89 0.19 23.44
N GLU A 205 -14.73 -0.50 23.50
CA GLU A 205 -13.89 -0.56 24.70
C GLU A 205 -13.26 0.79 25.02
N THR A 206 -12.65 1.48 24.02
CA THR A 206 -12.06 2.80 24.23
C THR A 206 -13.07 3.87 24.59
N LEU A 207 -14.33 3.72 24.14
CA LEU A 207 -15.47 4.57 24.52
C LEU A 207 -16.03 4.21 25.89
N GLY A 208 -15.64 3.08 26.49
CA GLY A 208 -16.17 2.60 27.76
C GLY A 208 -17.65 2.25 27.69
N LEU A 209 -18.14 1.80 26.55
CA LEU A 209 -19.55 1.42 26.38
C LEU A 209 -19.84 0.14 27.20
N ALA A 210 -20.81 0.24 28.10
CA ALA A 210 -21.30 -0.92 28.84
C ALA A 210 -22.17 -1.83 27.94
N ASP A 211 -22.33 -3.09 28.35
CA ASP A 211 -23.29 -3.97 27.71
C ASP A 211 -24.68 -3.33 27.68
N GLY A 212 -25.31 -3.33 26.52
CA GLY A 212 -26.59 -2.68 26.35
C GLY A 212 -26.98 -2.50 24.88
N ARG A 213 -28.12 -1.84 24.72
CA ARG A 213 -28.66 -1.46 23.42
C ARG A 213 -28.64 0.05 23.29
N TYR A 214 -28.12 0.52 22.16
CA TYR A 214 -27.95 1.94 21.87
C TYR A 214 -28.52 2.25 20.48
N MET A 215 -28.63 3.54 20.19
CA MET A 215 -28.83 4.09 18.85
C MET A 215 -27.57 4.85 18.45
N VAL A 216 -27.17 4.74 17.18
CA VAL A 216 -26.00 5.42 16.63
C VAL A 216 -26.30 5.93 15.22
N ALA A 217 -25.88 7.13 14.89
CA ALA A 217 -25.93 7.63 13.54
C ALA A 217 -24.91 6.89 12.67
N VAL A 218 -25.34 6.48 11.47
CA VAL A 218 -24.48 5.82 10.49
C VAL A 218 -24.64 6.50 9.14
N THR A 219 -23.51 6.71 8.46
CA THR A 219 -23.46 7.27 7.09
C THR A 219 -22.91 6.21 6.15
N LEU A 220 -23.61 5.98 5.03
CA LEU A 220 -23.18 5.11 3.94
C LEU A 220 -22.50 5.94 2.85
N ALA A 221 -21.34 5.53 2.38
CA ALA A 221 -20.70 6.09 1.20
C ALA A 221 -20.25 4.98 0.24
N GLY A 222 -20.00 5.34 -1.03
CA GLY A 222 -19.60 4.39 -2.07
C GLY A 222 -20.75 3.94 -2.99
N GLY A 223 -20.45 2.93 -3.82
CA GLY A 223 -21.35 2.46 -4.85
C GLY A 223 -21.74 3.56 -5.85
N SER A 224 -22.99 3.54 -6.33
CA SER A 224 -23.51 4.54 -7.26
C SER A 224 -24.10 5.79 -6.59
N GLY A 225 -24.08 5.87 -5.24
CA GLY A 225 -24.71 6.93 -4.45
C GLY A 225 -26.24 6.85 -4.39
N ARG A 226 -26.87 5.78 -4.91
CA ARG A 226 -28.33 5.60 -4.89
C ARG A 226 -28.83 4.80 -3.70
N ALA A 227 -27.97 3.99 -3.12
CA ALA A 227 -28.28 3.19 -1.93
C ALA A 227 -28.19 4.07 -0.70
N SER A 228 -29.03 3.77 0.30
CA SER A 228 -28.93 4.35 1.64
C SER A 228 -29.22 3.29 2.70
N VAL A 229 -28.81 3.56 3.92
CA VAL A 229 -29.10 2.76 5.09
C VAL A 229 -29.91 3.56 6.11
N GLN A 230 -30.64 2.85 6.98
CA GLN A 230 -31.39 3.49 8.06
C GLN A 230 -30.41 4.13 9.06
N SER A 231 -30.65 5.39 9.38
CA SER A 231 -29.88 6.14 10.39
C SER A 231 -30.85 7.03 11.21
N PRO A 232 -30.75 7.06 12.56
CA PRO A 232 -29.88 6.23 13.37
C PRO A 232 -30.26 4.74 13.33
N THR A 233 -29.28 3.87 13.62
CA THR A 233 -29.49 2.42 13.67
C THR A 233 -29.24 1.87 15.07
N VAL A 234 -29.71 0.64 15.30
CA VAL A 234 -29.50 -0.07 16.56
C VAL A 234 -28.07 -0.57 16.65
N LEU A 235 -27.43 -0.27 17.78
CA LEU A 235 -26.12 -0.76 18.16
C LEU A 235 -26.28 -1.64 19.41
N ASN A 236 -25.80 -2.87 19.36
CA ASN A 236 -25.79 -3.79 20.50
C ASN A 236 -24.36 -3.96 20.99
N VAL A 237 -24.14 -3.82 22.29
CA VAL A 237 -22.85 -4.08 22.94
C VAL A 237 -23.04 -5.26 23.89
N ARG A 238 -22.23 -6.29 23.75
CA ARG A 238 -22.22 -7.47 24.62
C ARG A 238 -20.79 -7.99 24.78
N ASP A 239 -20.33 -8.12 26.00
CA ASP A 239 -19.00 -8.61 26.34
C ASP A 239 -17.88 -7.86 25.56
N GLY A 240 -18.04 -6.55 25.35
CA GLY A 240 -17.11 -5.70 24.60
C GLY A 240 -17.23 -5.83 23.08
N VAL A 241 -18.08 -6.73 22.56
CA VAL A 241 -18.35 -6.87 21.12
C VAL A 241 -19.50 -5.96 20.73
N CYS A 242 -19.29 -5.23 19.64
CA CYS A 242 -20.26 -4.26 19.10
C CYS A 242 -20.84 -4.79 17.81
N THR A 243 -22.18 -4.82 17.68
CA THR A 243 -22.88 -5.13 16.43
C THR A 243 -23.89 -4.07 16.10
N ALA A 244 -24.15 -3.79 14.82
CA ALA A 244 -25.17 -2.88 14.35
C ALA A 244 -26.15 -3.58 13.39
N ILE A 245 -27.42 -3.14 13.43
CA ILE A 245 -28.44 -3.62 12.49
C ILE A 245 -28.53 -2.64 11.32
N ILE A 246 -27.98 -3.03 10.18
CA ILE A 246 -27.98 -2.21 8.96
C ILE A 246 -29.21 -2.53 8.12
N GLY A 247 -30.20 -1.66 8.16
CA GLY A 247 -31.37 -1.70 7.30
C GLY A 247 -31.14 -0.93 6.02
N TRP A 248 -31.14 -1.61 4.88
CA TRP A 248 -30.97 -0.99 3.56
C TRP A 248 -32.25 -0.36 3.04
N SER A 249 -32.13 0.58 2.12
CA SER A 249 -33.28 1.18 1.41
C SER A 249 -33.89 0.25 0.34
N SER A 250 -33.39 -0.98 0.20
CA SER A 250 -33.81 -1.94 -0.82
C SER A 250 -33.86 -3.35 -0.25
N THR A 251 -34.74 -4.20 -0.81
CA THR A 251 -34.84 -5.63 -0.52
C THR A 251 -33.83 -6.48 -1.30
N HIS A 252 -33.07 -5.87 -2.22
CA HIS A 252 -32.24 -6.56 -3.20
C HIS A 252 -30.77 -6.72 -2.75
N TYR A 253 -30.56 -6.94 -1.45
CA TYR A 253 -29.25 -7.31 -0.90
C TYR A 253 -29.38 -8.67 -0.22
N ASP A 254 -28.51 -9.63 -0.56
CA ASP A 254 -28.58 -11.00 -0.07
C ASP A 254 -27.45 -11.36 0.90
N TYR A 255 -26.35 -10.62 0.94
CA TYR A 255 -25.35 -10.66 2.01
C TYR A 255 -24.55 -9.39 2.12
N MET A 256 -23.90 -9.22 3.27
CA MET A 256 -22.83 -8.24 3.49
C MET A 256 -21.54 -8.95 3.90
N LYS A 257 -20.39 -8.32 3.64
CA LYS A 257 -19.09 -8.75 4.18
C LYS A 257 -18.47 -7.63 4.98
N VAL A 258 -17.89 -7.95 6.13
CA VAL A 258 -17.09 -7.08 6.97
C VAL A 258 -15.82 -7.85 7.32
N ASP A 259 -14.65 -7.25 7.05
CA ASP A 259 -13.34 -7.87 7.27
C ASP A 259 -13.26 -9.32 6.70
N GLY A 260 -13.77 -9.49 5.48
CA GLY A 260 -13.81 -10.77 4.77
C GLY A 260 -14.85 -11.79 5.24
N VAL A 261 -15.56 -11.54 6.35
CA VAL A 261 -16.59 -12.44 6.89
C VAL A 261 -17.96 -12.07 6.32
N GLN A 262 -18.69 -13.08 5.83
CA GLN A 262 -20.02 -12.91 5.23
C GLN A 262 -21.14 -12.98 6.29
N TYR A 263 -22.07 -12.02 6.22
CA TYR A 263 -23.25 -11.90 7.06
C TYR A 263 -24.52 -12.03 6.21
N LEU A 264 -25.42 -12.93 6.60
CA LEU A 264 -26.69 -13.18 5.92
C LEU A 264 -27.78 -12.24 6.45
N PRO A 265 -28.86 -12.00 5.66
CA PRO A 265 -29.95 -11.13 6.08
C PRO A 265 -30.65 -11.70 7.34
N ILE A 266 -31.04 -10.77 8.22
CA ILE A 266 -31.93 -11.07 9.31
C ILE A 266 -33.40 -10.83 8.87
N PRO A 267 -34.41 -11.52 9.49
CA PRO A 267 -35.81 -11.28 9.17
C PRO A 267 -36.18 -9.81 9.35
N ASN A 268 -36.71 -9.19 8.30
CA ASN A 268 -37.24 -7.84 8.29
C ASN A 268 -38.40 -7.77 7.27
N GLU A 269 -39.46 -7.01 7.61
CA GLU A 269 -40.69 -6.99 6.79
C GLU A 269 -40.54 -6.10 5.54
N ASP A 270 -39.78 -5.01 5.63
CA ASP A 270 -39.80 -3.97 4.61
C ASP A 270 -38.58 -4.00 3.65
N ASN A 271 -37.38 -4.28 4.18
CA ASN A 271 -36.13 -4.13 3.44
C ASN A 271 -35.09 -5.20 3.84
N ALA A 272 -34.00 -5.32 3.09
CA ALA A 272 -32.87 -6.14 3.51
C ALA A 272 -32.23 -5.52 4.78
N ALA A 273 -32.03 -6.36 5.80
CA ALA A 273 -31.38 -5.96 7.04
C ALA A 273 -30.32 -6.98 7.45
N PHE A 274 -29.23 -6.50 8.02
CA PHE A 274 -28.09 -7.33 8.43
C PHE A 274 -27.61 -6.93 9.82
N GLU A 275 -27.31 -7.88 10.67
CA GLU A 275 -26.56 -7.62 11.89
C GLU A 275 -25.09 -7.88 11.61
N ILE A 276 -24.28 -6.84 11.66
CA ILE A 276 -22.85 -6.86 11.34
C ILE A 276 -22.02 -6.35 12.52
N PRO A 277 -20.75 -6.75 12.67
CA PRO A 277 -19.85 -6.16 13.66
C PRO A 277 -19.56 -4.71 13.32
N VAL A 278 -19.46 -3.87 14.35
CA VAL A 278 -18.89 -2.52 14.29
C VAL A 278 -17.48 -2.61 14.85
N LEU A 279 -16.49 -2.59 13.95
CA LEU A 279 -15.09 -2.78 14.33
C LEU A 279 -14.51 -1.51 14.97
N PHE A 280 -14.98 -0.34 14.52
CA PHE A 280 -14.55 0.96 15.02
C PHE A 280 -15.57 2.05 14.65
N PHE A 281 -15.40 3.21 15.28
CA PHE A 281 -16.19 4.43 15.10
C PHE A 281 -15.34 5.54 14.49
N ASP A 282 -15.99 6.61 14.03
CA ASP A 282 -15.43 7.89 13.58
C ASP A 282 -14.48 7.80 12.37
N ARG A 283 -14.45 6.65 11.71
CA ARG A 283 -13.75 6.43 10.45
C ARG A 283 -14.59 5.60 9.49
N PRO A 284 -14.41 5.74 8.18
CA PRO A 284 -15.06 4.89 7.19
C PRO A 284 -14.65 3.42 7.37
N MET A 285 -15.60 2.57 7.77
CA MET A 285 -15.41 1.12 7.92
C MET A 285 -15.77 0.44 6.60
N PRO A 286 -14.84 -0.26 5.93
CA PRO A 286 -15.10 -0.92 4.65
C PRO A 286 -16.09 -2.06 4.82
N VAL A 287 -17.06 -2.14 3.93
CA VAL A 287 -18.01 -3.24 3.83
C VAL A 287 -18.28 -3.56 2.37
N ILE A 288 -18.64 -4.80 2.08
CA ILE A 288 -19.14 -5.20 0.78
C ILE A 288 -20.60 -5.59 0.95
N ALA A 289 -21.45 -5.22 0.00
CA ALA A 289 -22.82 -5.71 -0.06
C ALA A 289 -23.10 -6.25 -1.47
N ASP A 290 -23.62 -7.49 -1.55
CA ASP A 290 -24.03 -8.10 -2.80
C ASP A 290 -25.44 -7.70 -3.16
N THR A 291 -25.64 -7.17 -4.37
CA THR A 291 -26.95 -6.76 -4.86
C THR A 291 -27.48 -7.71 -5.92
N THR A 292 -28.73 -8.11 -5.74
CA THR A 292 -29.50 -8.93 -6.68
C THR A 292 -30.44 -8.08 -7.57
N ALA A 293 -30.31 -6.75 -7.51
CA ALA A 293 -31.14 -5.83 -8.34
C ALA A 293 -30.78 -5.84 -9.82
N MET A 294 -29.62 -6.39 -10.18
CA MET A 294 -29.13 -6.53 -11.55
C MET A 294 -29.41 -7.94 -12.07
N SER A 295 -29.19 -8.16 -13.38
CA SER A 295 -29.41 -9.47 -14.02
C SER A 295 -28.52 -10.59 -13.45
N GLU A 296 -27.39 -10.21 -12.86
CA GLU A 296 -26.50 -11.11 -12.12
C GLU A 296 -26.19 -10.47 -10.76
N PRO A 297 -26.03 -11.28 -9.67
CA PRO A 297 -25.57 -10.75 -8.38
C PRO A 297 -24.22 -10.06 -8.51
N HIS A 298 -24.04 -8.98 -7.79
CA HIS A 298 -22.87 -8.13 -7.92
C HIS A 298 -22.43 -7.53 -6.58
N GLU A 299 -21.20 -7.81 -6.17
CA GLU A 299 -20.59 -7.22 -4.98
C GLU A 299 -20.23 -5.76 -5.24
N ILE A 300 -20.64 -4.88 -4.35
CA ILE A 300 -20.34 -3.45 -4.38
C ILE A 300 -19.61 -3.07 -3.10
N ALA A 301 -18.50 -2.36 -3.24
CA ALA A 301 -17.77 -1.80 -2.12
C ALA A 301 -18.48 -0.54 -1.61
N TYR A 302 -18.65 -0.46 -0.30
CA TYR A 302 -19.18 0.65 0.46
C TYR A 302 -18.32 0.92 1.69
N THR A 303 -18.55 2.06 2.31
CA THR A 303 -18.06 2.34 3.66
C THR A 303 -19.23 2.74 4.57
N LEU A 304 -19.15 2.34 5.85
CA LEU A 304 -20.06 2.77 6.91
C LEU A 304 -19.26 3.57 7.93
N LEU A 305 -19.70 4.81 8.21
CA LEU A 305 -19.14 5.64 9.25
C LEU A 305 -20.14 5.71 10.40
N PHE A 306 -19.77 5.16 11.56
CA PHE A 306 -20.55 5.23 12.80
C PHE A 306 -20.03 6.40 13.64
N ASP A 307 -20.88 7.39 13.92
CA ASP A 307 -20.54 8.57 14.70
C ASP A 307 -20.61 8.27 16.20
N SER A 308 -19.48 8.17 16.87
CA SER A 308 -19.43 7.90 18.31
C SER A 308 -20.07 8.99 19.15
N GLY A 309 -20.06 10.25 18.68
CA GLY A 309 -20.70 11.37 19.34
C GLY A 309 -22.23 11.33 19.35
N SER A 310 -22.82 10.47 18.50
CA SER A 310 -24.28 10.28 18.38
C SER A 310 -24.84 9.13 19.22
N ILE A 311 -23.98 8.40 19.95
CA ILE A 311 -24.40 7.20 20.68
C ILE A 311 -25.30 7.58 21.84
N GLU A 312 -26.55 7.08 21.84
CA GLU A 312 -27.53 7.27 22.87
C GLU A 312 -28.11 5.93 23.33
N ALA A 313 -28.47 5.79 24.61
CA ALA A 313 -29.16 4.59 25.08
C ALA A 313 -30.47 4.39 24.29
N ALA A 314 -30.71 3.17 23.80
CA ALA A 314 -31.96 2.87 23.10
C ALA A 314 -33.16 2.96 24.08
N PRO A 315 -34.30 3.43 23.60
CA PRO A 315 -35.50 3.53 24.43
C PRO A 315 -36.03 2.15 24.86
#